data_d3dca99e092584742e6b8204709499db
#
_entry.id   d3dca99e092584742e6b8204709499db
#
_cell.length_a   1.000
_cell.length_b   1.000
_cell.length_c   1.000
_cell.angle_alpha   90.00
_cell.angle_beta   90.00
_cell.angle_gamma   90.00
#
_symmetry.space_group_name_H-M   'P 1'
#
loop_
_entity.id
_entity.type
_entity.pdbx_description
1 polymer ?
#
loop_
_entity_poly.entity_id
_entity_poly.type
_entity_poly.pdbx_seq_one_letter_code
_entity_poly.pdbx_strand_id
1 'polypeptide(L)'
;MLKIKKLLIILFLPLLLTSCARAQGALAPTGVASESEGLAPRNEGNEQYLPDVSPASLEPIINYVDGLNLALTGEFLYLRSTAIPTCGCLVIADRLEKLFKSASLIGGHYELKSIKLEKDGANQKSFLVHIDRSDIRKVDKSNHQGTLWSASSIKNTFIVKRIGEVWLLSDTK
;
A
#
# COMPACT_ATOMS: atom_id res chain seq x y z
N MET A 1 52.22 19.77 11.75
CA MET A 1 52.62 20.79 10.73
C MET A 1 51.76 20.65 9.50
N LEU A 2 51.11 21.76 9.20
CA LEU A 2 50.72 22.28 7.88
C LEU A 2 49.65 21.48 7.12
N LYS A 3 48.66 22.07 6.50
CA LYS A 3 48.08 23.44 6.36
C LYS A 3 46.68 23.32 5.78
N ILE A 4 45.81 24.09 6.31
CA ILE A 4 44.57 24.62 5.79
C ILE A 4 44.64 24.92 4.29
N LYS A 5 43.62 24.49 3.51
CA LYS A 5 43.10 25.32 2.42
C LYS A 5 41.60 25.25 2.34
N LYS A 6 41.01 26.34 2.80
CA LYS A 6 39.65 26.78 2.46
C LYS A 6 39.58 26.96 0.94
N LEU A 7 38.55 26.49 0.30
CA LEU A 7 38.04 27.13 -0.89
C LEU A 7 36.53 27.17 -0.86
N LEU A 8 36.09 28.38 -0.64
CA LEU A 8 34.74 28.91 -0.69
C LEU A 8 34.42 29.08 -2.20
N ILE A 9 33.42 28.39 -2.70
CA ILE A 9 32.81 28.77 -3.97
C ILE A 9 31.30 28.98 -3.72
N ILE A 10 31.00 30.25 -3.55
CA ILE A 10 29.66 30.83 -3.72
C ILE A 10 29.57 31.05 -5.24
N LEU A 11 28.58 30.52 -5.88
CA LEU A 11 28.05 31.14 -7.09
C LEU A 11 26.64 30.67 -7.46
N PHE A 12 25.75 31.63 -7.31
CA PHE A 12 24.64 32.02 -8.19
C PHE A 12 23.52 31.02 -8.51
N LEU A 13 22.45 31.34 -7.86
CA LEU A 13 21.04 31.26 -8.26
C LEU A 13 20.83 31.92 -9.65
N PRO A 14 20.00 31.38 -10.54
CA PRO A 14 18.91 32.20 -11.01
C PRO A 14 17.54 31.54 -10.82
N LEU A 15 16.65 32.32 -10.19
CA LEU A 15 15.21 32.21 -10.29
C LEU A 15 14.79 32.24 -11.77
N LEU A 16 14.05 31.22 -12.19
CA LEU A 16 13.15 31.35 -13.35
C LEU A 16 11.73 31.14 -12.88
N LEU A 17 11.09 32.27 -12.58
CA LEU A 17 9.67 32.42 -12.50
C LEU A 17 9.11 32.31 -13.92
N THR A 18 8.50 31.21 -14.28
CA THR A 18 7.61 31.14 -15.43
C THR A 18 6.18 31.12 -14.94
N SER A 19 5.61 32.27 -14.92
CA SER A 19 4.19 32.59 -14.88
C SER A 19 3.51 31.93 -16.08
N CYS A 20 2.61 30.96 -15.86
CA CYS A 20 1.67 30.54 -16.89
C CYS A 20 0.30 31.20 -16.66
N ALA A 21 -0.04 32.00 -17.63
CA ALA A 21 -1.23 32.79 -17.73
C ALA A 21 -2.51 31.96 -17.71
N ARG A 22 -3.45 32.48 -16.96
CA ARG A 22 -4.85 32.10 -16.86
C ARG A 22 -5.59 32.56 -18.11
N ALA A 23 -6.02 31.67 -18.97
CA ALA A 23 -6.99 32.03 -20.00
C ALA A 23 -8.40 31.90 -19.41
N GLN A 24 -9.00 33.07 -19.14
CA GLN A 24 -10.44 33.21 -18.99
C GLN A 24 -11.04 33.24 -20.39
N GLY A 25 -11.92 32.31 -20.67
CA GLY A 25 -12.81 32.36 -21.82
C GLY A 25 -14.22 32.04 -21.35
N ALA A 26 -14.99 33.09 -21.17
CA ALA A 26 -16.44 33.03 -21.01
C ALA A 26 -17.07 32.60 -22.30
N LEU A 27 -18.15 31.81 -22.22
CA LEU A 27 -19.45 32.02 -22.85
C LEU A 27 -20.30 30.77 -22.61
N ALA A 28 -21.35 30.95 -21.84
CA ALA A 28 -22.47 30.06 -21.82
C ALA A 28 -23.27 30.20 -23.12
N PRO A 29 -23.93 29.14 -23.58
CA PRO A 29 -25.34 29.28 -23.92
C PRO A 29 -26.22 28.30 -23.18
N THR A 30 -27.29 28.84 -22.73
CA THR A 30 -28.54 28.26 -22.27
C THR A 30 -29.10 27.27 -23.29
N GLY A 31 -29.59 26.13 -22.81
CA GLY A 31 -30.67 25.53 -23.56
C GLY A 31 -30.67 24.01 -23.64
N VAL A 32 -31.75 23.47 -23.08
CA VAL A 32 -32.47 22.26 -23.44
C VAL A 32 -31.99 20.96 -22.78
N ALA A 33 -32.90 20.51 -21.92
CA ALA A 33 -33.00 19.13 -21.43
C ALA A 33 -33.08 18.15 -22.60
N SER A 34 -32.33 17.08 -22.50
CA SER A 34 -32.72 15.80 -23.08
C SER A 34 -32.02 14.69 -22.32
N GLU A 35 -32.82 13.95 -21.69
CA GLU A 35 -32.81 12.55 -21.32
C GLU A 35 -31.62 11.69 -21.73
N SER A 36 -31.17 10.91 -20.71
CA SER A 36 -31.08 9.46 -20.84
C SER A 36 -29.85 8.88 -21.51
N GLU A 37 -29.30 7.96 -20.74
CA GLU A 37 -28.58 6.78 -21.17
C GLU A 37 -27.07 6.90 -21.40
N GLY A 38 -26.39 6.27 -20.49
CA GLY A 38 -24.98 5.96 -20.58
C GLY A 38 -24.37 5.65 -19.21
N LEU A 39 -25.09 4.92 -18.36
CA LEU A 39 -24.46 4.24 -17.23
C LEU A 39 -23.47 3.23 -17.79
N ALA A 40 -22.21 3.66 -17.90
CA ALA A 40 -21.13 2.70 -18.01
C ALA A 40 -21.31 1.68 -16.90
N PRO A 41 -21.15 0.39 -17.15
CA PRO A 41 -21.26 -0.60 -16.11
C PRO A 41 -20.18 -0.32 -15.08
N ARG A 42 -20.62 0.17 -13.92
CA ARG A 42 -19.83 0.20 -12.71
C ARG A 42 -19.49 -1.27 -12.47
N ASN A 43 -18.22 -1.61 -12.56
CA ASN A 43 -17.74 -2.91 -12.13
C ASN A 43 -18.18 -3.06 -10.67
N GLU A 44 -19.26 -3.78 -10.48
CA GLU A 44 -19.67 -4.29 -9.17
C GLU A 44 -18.73 -5.44 -8.80
N GLY A 45 -17.46 -5.11 -8.63
CA GLY A 45 -16.50 -5.96 -7.98
C GLY A 45 -16.85 -6.00 -6.50
N ASN A 46 -17.60 -7.01 -6.11
CA ASN A 46 -17.70 -7.65 -4.79
C ASN A 46 -17.15 -6.80 -3.60
N GLU A 47 -17.68 -5.60 -3.42
CA GLU A 47 -17.60 -4.95 -2.12
C GLU A 47 -18.48 -5.77 -1.18
N GLN A 48 -17.88 -6.73 -0.50
CA GLN A 48 -18.53 -7.44 0.61
C GLN A 48 -18.71 -6.42 1.75
N TYR A 49 -19.75 -5.62 1.58
CA TYR A 49 -20.17 -4.61 2.55
C TYR A 49 -20.44 -5.31 3.88
N LEU A 50 -19.66 -4.98 4.89
CA LEU A 50 -19.88 -5.37 6.28
C LEU A 50 -20.62 -4.22 6.97
N PRO A 51 -21.96 -4.20 6.98
CA PRO A 51 -22.74 -3.02 7.36
C PRO A 51 -22.54 -2.56 8.81
N ASP A 52 -22.02 -3.43 9.66
CA ASP A 52 -21.87 -3.16 11.10
C ASP A 52 -20.41 -2.92 11.53
N VAL A 53 -19.46 -2.87 10.60
CA VAL A 53 -18.04 -2.69 10.92
C VAL A 53 -17.59 -1.30 10.58
N SER A 54 -17.02 -0.58 11.55
CA SER A 54 -16.41 0.72 11.30
C SER A 54 -15.31 0.63 10.22
N PRO A 55 -15.38 1.43 9.15
CA PRO A 55 -14.34 1.46 8.11
C PRO A 55 -12.95 1.65 8.68
N ALA A 56 -12.79 2.49 9.72
CA ALA A 56 -11.50 2.72 10.37
C ALA A 56 -10.85 1.44 10.94
N SER A 57 -11.63 0.43 11.31
CA SER A 57 -11.06 -0.84 11.79
C SER A 57 -10.67 -1.81 10.67
N LEU A 58 -11.08 -1.56 9.44
CA LEU A 58 -10.70 -2.32 8.25
C LEU A 58 -9.44 -1.75 7.59
N GLU A 59 -9.22 -0.45 7.70
CA GLU A 59 -8.07 0.24 7.09
C GLU A 59 -6.72 -0.43 7.38
N PRO A 60 -6.38 -0.87 8.61
CA PRO A 60 -5.10 -1.52 8.86
C PRO A 60 -4.89 -2.79 8.04
N ILE A 61 -5.97 -3.52 7.73
CA ILE A 61 -5.92 -4.75 6.93
C ILE A 61 -5.69 -4.40 5.47
N ILE A 62 -6.44 -3.44 4.94
CA ILE A 62 -6.31 -2.96 3.56
C ILE A 62 -4.90 -2.40 3.35
N ASN A 63 -4.48 -1.48 4.22
CA ASN A 63 -3.16 -0.86 4.17
C ASN A 63 -2.02 -1.89 4.30
N TYR A 64 -2.22 -2.97 5.08
CA TYR A 64 -1.24 -4.05 5.18
C TYR A 64 -1.08 -4.79 3.84
N VAL A 65 -2.17 -5.07 3.13
CA VAL A 65 -2.12 -5.71 1.81
C VAL A 65 -1.45 -4.79 0.78
N ASP A 66 -1.76 -3.50 0.81
CA ASP A 66 -1.08 -2.50 -0.03
C ASP A 66 0.41 -2.40 0.32
N GLY A 67 0.74 -2.44 1.61
CA GLY A 67 2.11 -2.49 2.10
C GLY A 67 2.87 -3.74 1.65
N LEU A 68 2.21 -4.89 1.56
CA LEU A 68 2.81 -6.10 0.98
C LEU A 68 3.15 -5.90 -0.50
N ASN A 69 2.28 -5.24 -1.27
CA ASN A 69 2.53 -4.94 -2.67
C ASN A 69 3.73 -3.98 -2.84
N LEU A 70 3.81 -2.93 -2.02
CA LEU A 70 4.96 -2.04 -2.01
C LEU A 70 6.25 -2.77 -1.59
N ALA A 71 6.16 -3.68 -0.62
CA ALA A 71 7.31 -4.47 -0.18
C ALA A 71 7.87 -5.40 -1.27
N LEU A 72 7.07 -5.81 -2.26
CA LEU A 72 7.55 -6.54 -3.44
C LEU A 72 8.44 -5.69 -4.35
N THR A 73 8.40 -4.37 -4.24
CA THR A 73 9.28 -3.44 -4.97
C THR A 73 10.48 -2.96 -4.15
N GLY A 74 10.55 -3.38 -2.88
CA GLY A 74 11.63 -3.00 -1.94
C GLY A 74 11.27 -1.83 -1.01
N GLU A 75 10.01 -1.40 -0.98
CA GLU A 75 9.53 -0.34 -0.09
C GLU A 75 8.87 -0.93 1.15
N PHE A 76 9.58 -0.93 2.28
CA PHE A 76 9.12 -1.61 3.50
C PHE A 76 8.52 -0.67 4.53
N LEU A 77 8.76 0.64 4.42
CA LEU A 77 8.39 1.60 5.45
C LEU A 77 6.87 1.68 5.64
N TYR A 78 6.14 1.68 4.53
CA TYR A 78 4.69 1.71 4.57
C TYR A 78 4.13 0.45 5.23
N LEU A 79 4.59 -0.75 4.85
CA LEU A 79 4.18 -2.01 5.49
C LEU A 79 4.40 -1.98 7.01
N ARG A 80 5.55 -1.44 7.46
CA ARG A 80 5.86 -1.34 8.90
C ARG A 80 4.95 -0.36 9.64
N SER A 81 4.41 0.65 8.98
CA SER A 81 3.51 1.63 9.60
C SER A 81 2.08 1.12 9.81
N THR A 82 1.68 0.03 9.15
CA THR A 82 0.31 -0.51 9.22
C THR A 82 0.04 -1.32 10.47
N ALA A 83 1.09 -1.71 11.21
CA ALA A 83 1.01 -2.61 12.35
C ALA A 83 1.79 -2.07 13.55
N ILE A 84 1.45 -2.59 14.73
CA ILE A 84 2.25 -2.29 15.93
C ILE A 84 3.64 -2.96 15.81
N PRO A 85 4.69 -2.37 16.39
CA PRO A 85 6.07 -2.88 16.25
C PRO A 85 6.27 -4.33 16.71
N THR A 86 5.43 -4.80 17.62
CA THR A 86 5.48 -6.17 18.16
C THR A 86 4.66 -7.18 17.35
N CYS A 87 4.03 -6.76 16.26
CA CYS A 87 3.25 -7.67 15.41
C CYS A 87 4.15 -8.71 14.73
N GLY A 88 3.84 -9.99 14.92
CA GLY A 88 4.49 -11.06 14.18
C GLY A 88 4.28 -10.96 12.65
N CYS A 89 3.26 -10.21 12.22
CA CYS A 89 2.99 -9.91 10.84
C CYS A 89 4.12 -9.14 10.13
N LEU A 90 4.96 -8.39 10.87
CA LEU A 90 6.09 -7.63 10.33
C LEU A 90 7.32 -8.49 9.99
N VAL A 91 7.36 -9.74 10.39
CA VAL A 91 8.44 -10.68 10.04
C VAL A 91 8.58 -10.83 8.52
N ILE A 92 7.48 -10.66 7.77
CA ILE A 92 7.53 -10.69 6.30
C ILE A 92 8.37 -9.52 5.76
N ALA A 93 8.24 -8.32 6.33
CA ALA A 93 9.02 -7.15 5.94
C ALA A 93 10.53 -7.41 6.16
N ASP A 94 10.91 -7.98 7.32
CA ASP A 94 12.31 -8.30 7.61
C ASP A 94 12.87 -9.35 6.65
N ARG A 95 12.08 -10.36 6.33
CA ARG A 95 12.48 -11.41 5.37
C ARG A 95 12.68 -10.85 3.97
N LEU A 96 11.76 -10.01 3.49
CA LEU A 96 11.86 -9.39 2.18
C LEU A 96 13.05 -8.41 2.14
N GLU A 97 13.23 -7.57 3.16
CA GLU A 97 14.36 -6.66 3.23
C GLU A 97 15.71 -7.39 3.19
N LYS A 98 15.82 -8.51 3.94
CA LYS A 98 16.99 -9.38 3.88
C LYS A 98 17.19 -9.98 2.49
N LEU A 99 16.10 -10.44 1.84
CA LEU A 99 16.12 -11.02 0.51
C LEU A 99 16.61 -10.00 -0.53
N PHE A 100 16.15 -8.76 -0.47
CA PHE A 100 16.52 -7.70 -1.42
C PHE A 100 18.02 -7.34 -1.38
N LYS A 101 18.77 -7.77 -0.35
CA LYS A 101 20.23 -7.63 -0.33
C LYS A 101 20.91 -8.49 -1.40
N SER A 102 20.38 -9.68 -1.68
CA SER A 102 20.98 -10.68 -2.59
C SER A 102 20.13 -11.01 -3.81
N ALA A 103 18.87 -10.65 -3.84
CA ALA A 103 17.96 -10.98 -4.94
C ALA A 103 17.02 -9.81 -5.25
N SER A 104 16.31 -9.91 -6.36
CA SER A 104 15.19 -9.06 -6.76
C SER A 104 13.94 -9.91 -6.91
N LEU A 105 12.79 -9.29 -6.77
CA LEU A 105 11.50 -9.90 -7.07
C LEU A 105 10.96 -9.29 -8.35
N ILE A 106 10.37 -10.13 -9.20
CA ILE A 106 9.77 -9.71 -10.47
C ILE A 106 8.34 -10.27 -10.49
N GLY A 107 7.40 -9.40 -10.81
CA GLY A 107 5.98 -9.72 -10.73
C GLY A 107 5.52 -9.85 -9.29
N GLY A 108 4.41 -10.51 -9.10
CA GLY A 108 3.78 -10.64 -7.79
C GLY A 108 2.78 -9.52 -7.52
N HIS A 109 1.66 -9.94 -6.95
CA HIS A 109 0.63 -9.05 -6.47
C HIS A 109 -0.16 -9.76 -5.38
N TYR A 110 -0.43 -9.07 -4.30
CA TYR A 110 -1.34 -9.49 -3.25
C TYR A 110 -2.68 -8.82 -3.48
N GLU A 111 -3.74 -9.60 -3.53
CA GLU A 111 -5.11 -9.15 -3.73
C GLU A 111 -5.97 -9.56 -2.53
N LEU A 112 -6.62 -8.58 -1.91
CA LEU A 112 -7.57 -8.82 -0.84
C LEU A 112 -8.88 -9.35 -1.44
N LYS A 113 -9.22 -10.61 -1.14
CA LYS A 113 -10.41 -11.28 -1.68
C LYS A 113 -11.64 -11.11 -0.78
N SER A 114 -11.45 -11.23 0.52
CA SER A 114 -12.56 -11.04 1.47
C SER A 114 -12.06 -10.75 2.87
N ILE A 115 -12.89 -10.02 3.63
CA ILE A 115 -12.74 -9.78 5.06
C ILE A 115 -14.05 -10.19 5.73
N LYS A 116 -13.99 -11.00 6.78
CA LYS A 116 -15.15 -11.41 7.59
C LYS A 116 -14.86 -11.13 9.06
N LEU A 117 -15.72 -10.37 9.72
CA LEU A 117 -15.64 -10.15 11.16
C LEU A 117 -15.88 -11.46 11.91
N GLU A 118 -14.98 -11.84 12.81
CA GLU A 118 -15.10 -13.01 13.69
C GLU A 118 -15.42 -12.60 15.12
N LYS A 119 -14.76 -11.54 15.61
CA LYS A 119 -14.98 -11.01 16.96
C LYS A 119 -15.02 -9.50 16.93
N ASP A 120 -16.05 -8.93 17.56
CA ASP A 120 -16.23 -7.49 17.69
C ASP A 120 -16.05 -7.07 19.16
N GLY A 121 -15.03 -6.27 19.42
CA GLY A 121 -14.78 -5.67 20.72
C GLY A 121 -14.43 -4.20 20.59
N ALA A 122 -14.67 -3.43 21.63
CA ALA A 122 -14.51 -1.98 21.61
C ALA A 122 -13.09 -1.52 21.23
N ASN A 123 -12.05 -2.24 21.70
CA ASN A 123 -10.65 -1.89 21.50
C ASN A 123 -9.86 -2.95 20.73
N GLN A 124 -10.48 -4.05 20.37
CA GLN A 124 -9.87 -5.13 19.60
C GLN A 124 -10.90 -5.84 18.76
N LYS A 125 -10.62 -6.04 17.51
CA LYS A 125 -11.44 -6.83 16.60
C LYS A 125 -10.59 -7.91 15.95
N SER A 126 -11.23 -9.03 15.56
CA SER A 126 -10.57 -10.03 14.74
C SER A 126 -11.38 -10.32 13.48
N PHE A 127 -10.65 -10.50 12.39
CA PHE A 127 -11.20 -10.70 11.06
C PHE A 127 -10.56 -11.93 10.41
N LEU A 128 -11.35 -12.80 9.83
CA LEU A 128 -10.87 -13.79 8.89
C LEU A 128 -10.65 -13.08 7.54
N VAL A 129 -9.40 -13.07 7.08
CA VAL A 129 -8.98 -12.38 5.87
C VAL A 129 -8.50 -13.39 4.85
N HIS A 130 -8.98 -13.25 3.62
CA HIS A 130 -8.55 -14.06 2.50
C HIS A 130 -7.77 -13.17 1.52
N ILE A 131 -6.55 -13.56 1.24
CA ILE A 131 -5.63 -12.85 0.35
C ILE A 131 -5.09 -13.84 -0.67
N ASP A 132 -5.18 -13.49 -1.95
CA ASP A 132 -4.50 -14.22 -3.01
C ASP A 132 -3.18 -13.53 -3.33
N ARG A 133 -2.17 -14.32 -3.64
CA ARG A 133 -0.89 -13.87 -4.15
C ARG A 133 -0.64 -14.50 -5.51
N SER A 134 -0.34 -13.67 -6.50
CA SER A 134 0.07 -14.15 -7.82
C SER A 134 1.51 -14.69 -7.80
N ASP A 135 1.95 -15.27 -8.91
CA ASP A 135 3.31 -15.76 -9.09
C ASP A 135 4.35 -14.66 -8.87
N ILE A 136 5.41 -14.99 -8.14
CA ILE A 136 6.57 -14.11 -7.92
C ILE A 136 7.81 -14.84 -8.41
N ARG A 137 8.61 -14.20 -9.24
CA ARG A 137 9.92 -14.69 -9.64
C ARG A 137 11.01 -14.01 -8.81
N LYS A 138 11.67 -14.79 -7.96
CA LYS A 138 12.89 -14.36 -7.29
C LYS A 138 14.07 -14.53 -8.26
N VAL A 139 14.88 -13.49 -8.45
CA VAL A 139 16.07 -13.50 -9.29
C VAL A 139 17.29 -13.15 -8.44
N ASP A 140 18.24 -14.03 -8.38
CA ASP A 140 19.49 -13.84 -7.64
C ASP A 140 20.39 -12.81 -8.38
N LYS A 141 20.96 -11.86 -7.63
CA LYS A 141 21.78 -10.79 -8.20
C LYS A 141 23.16 -11.25 -8.66
N SER A 142 23.66 -12.36 -8.10
CA SER A 142 25.02 -12.84 -8.38
C SER A 142 25.09 -13.69 -9.65
N ASN A 143 24.10 -14.54 -9.90
CA ASN A 143 24.10 -15.50 -10.99
C ASN A 143 22.91 -15.39 -11.94
N HIS A 144 22.00 -14.45 -11.68
CA HIS A 144 20.76 -14.21 -12.42
C HIS A 144 19.81 -15.41 -12.52
N GLN A 145 20.00 -16.42 -11.67
CA GLN A 145 19.09 -17.56 -11.62
C GLN A 145 17.76 -17.15 -10.98
N GLY A 146 16.69 -17.63 -11.58
CA GLY A 146 15.33 -17.34 -11.12
C GLY A 146 14.69 -18.54 -10.43
N THR A 147 14.01 -18.28 -9.32
CA THR A 147 13.14 -19.27 -8.65
C THR A 147 11.72 -18.75 -8.70
N LEU A 148 10.79 -19.57 -9.17
CA LEU A 148 9.36 -19.23 -9.19
C LEU A 148 8.74 -19.61 -7.83
N TRP A 149 8.06 -18.65 -7.23
CA TRP A 149 7.14 -18.84 -6.13
C TRP A 149 5.73 -18.80 -6.69
N SER A 150 5.13 -19.95 -6.86
CA SER A 150 3.82 -20.07 -7.47
C SER A 150 2.74 -19.32 -6.69
N ALA A 151 1.70 -18.90 -7.39
CA ALA A 151 0.51 -18.30 -6.81
C ALA A 151 0.00 -19.10 -5.61
N SER A 152 -0.56 -18.41 -4.64
CA SER A 152 -1.08 -19.03 -3.43
C SER A 152 -2.23 -18.23 -2.85
N SER A 153 -3.11 -18.92 -2.17
CA SER A 153 -4.23 -18.35 -1.43
C SER A 153 -3.98 -18.50 0.07
N ILE A 154 -4.15 -17.43 0.81
CA ILE A 154 -3.85 -17.33 2.24
C ILE A 154 -5.13 -16.94 2.98
N LYS A 155 -5.49 -17.71 3.99
CA LYS A 155 -6.59 -17.39 4.91
C LYS A 155 -6.03 -17.33 6.32
N ASN A 156 -6.04 -16.16 6.91
CA ASN A 156 -5.53 -15.92 8.26
C ASN A 156 -6.50 -15.06 9.06
N THR A 157 -6.49 -15.22 10.37
CA THR A 157 -7.16 -14.30 11.29
C THR A 157 -6.26 -13.10 11.56
N PHE A 158 -6.74 -11.92 11.22
CA PHE A 158 -6.10 -10.64 11.48
C PHE A 158 -6.70 -10.02 12.74
N ILE A 159 -5.85 -9.59 13.66
CA ILE A 159 -6.25 -8.96 14.90
C ILE A 159 -5.84 -7.49 14.83
N VAL A 160 -6.84 -6.59 14.87
CA VAL A 160 -6.60 -5.15 14.95
C VAL A 160 -6.90 -4.64 16.35
N LYS A 161 -6.08 -3.69 16.83
CA LYS A 161 -6.24 -3.04 18.12
C LYS A 161 -6.34 -1.54 17.95
N ARG A 162 -7.19 -0.94 18.76
CA ARG A 162 -7.30 0.51 18.87
C ARG A 162 -6.25 1.04 19.86
N ILE A 163 -5.41 1.97 19.40
CA ILE A 163 -4.39 2.64 20.21
C ILE A 163 -4.67 4.15 20.10
N GLY A 164 -5.23 4.71 21.17
CA GLY A 164 -5.82 6.05 21.09
C GLY A 164 -7.00 6.08 20.13
N GLU A 165 -6.89 6.87 19.08
CA GLU A 165 -7.93 7.00 18.05
C GLU A 165 -7.66 6.17 16.78
N VAL A 166 -6.49 5.53 16.70
CA VAL A 166 -6.04 4.81 15.51
C VAL A 166 -6.17 3.31 15.71
N TRP A 167 -6.66 2.62 14.69
CA TRP A 167 -6.60 1.17 14.62
C TRP A 167 -5.31 0.73 13.93
N LEU A 168 -4.64 -0.28 14.47
CA LEU A 168 -3.42 -0.87 13.92
C LEU A 168 -3.52 -2.39 13.94
N LEU A 169 -2.88 -3.04 12.97
CA LEU A 169 -2.73 -4.49 12.98
C LEU A 169 -1.83 -4.90 14.14
N SER A 170 -2.29 -5.84 14.96
CA SER A 170 -1.56 -6.25 16.16
C SER A 170 -1.07 -7.69 16.09
N ASP A 171 -1.69 -8.54 15.27
CA ASP A 171 -1.28 -9.93 15.09
C ASP A 171 -1.94 -10.56 13.85
N THR A 172 -1.34 -11.65 13.34
CA THR A 172 -1.90 -12.53 12.31
C THR A 172 -1.69 -13.98 12.71
N LYS A 173 -2.74 -14.83 12.58
CA LYS A 173 -2.73 -16.24 12.98
C LYS A 173 -3.29 -17.12 11.90
#